data_e546a180ecdc65976737ea1eb8c0b1c1
#
_entry.id   e546a180ecdc65976737ea1eb8c0b1c1
#
_cell.length_a   1.000
_cell.length_b   1.000
_cell.length_c   1.000
_cell.angle_alpha   90.00
_cell.angle_beta   90.00
_cell.angle_gamma   90.00
#
_symmetry.space_group_name_H-M   'P 1'
#
loop_
_entity.id
_entity.type
_entity.pdbx_description
1 polymer ?
#
loop_
_entity_poly.entity_id
_entity_poly.type
_entity_poly.pdbx_seq_one_letter_code
_entity_poly.pdbx_strand_id
1 'polypeptide(L)'
;MEDYDIPSPAPQIISLTPSAPRGMPPAIIEQASGSSRYTSVGSMGSSSSAEHFPLLHAYNSSASSQARIRTGTTPEPGSVAGASWPASCEAPSASNPPKQHVWLIFGATGTIGRHICRAALERGDVVMACSRNIKTTVAVPQEWSDRLLTSSCDVRSRQMVKECVDRTVQRWNRIDVVLNCVAIGVIAPCEEQEEHDVRAQFETNVMGLFHIVQTTLPYLRLRNRGRYIVFSSIAGILGIPGLGPFSGTKWATEGFVESLAYEIEEFGGKATLIYPGTIKQDETQDKISPPWRHFLIKPLSNEYRDTPAEHARRMILWLGAHRTTSVEKIGEIIWELAHSNNPPLRLLLGSEAVETMREKLRQTIEEVEDWKFLFTGDADDG
;
A
#
# COMPACT_ATOMS: atom_id res chain seq x y z
N MET A 1 -17.22 -15.54 56.87
CA MET A 1 -16.28 -14.57 56.28
C MET A 1 -16.93 -14.12 55.00
N GLU A 2 -17.38 -12.90 55.08
CA GLU A 2 -18.47 -12.30 54.33
C GLU A 2 -18.02 -11.93 52.90
N ASP A 3 -18.88 -12.33 51.95
CA ASP A 3 -18.84 -11.90 50.56
C ASP A 3 -19.28 -10.43 50.50
N TYR A 4 -18.44 -9.58 49.94
CA TYR A 4 -18.79 -8.21 49.53
C TYR A 4 -19.14 -8.19 48.05
N ASP A 5 -20.44 -8.22 47.75
CA ASP A 5 -21.03 -7.90 46.47
C ASP A 5 -20.96 -6.39 46.24
N ILE A 6 -20.24 -5.97 45.16
CA ILE A 6 -20.26 -4.59 44.67
C ILE A 6 -21.16 -4.55 43.42
N PRO A 7 -22.29 -3.84 43.45
CA PRO A 7 -23.17 -3.74 42.31
C PRO A 7 -22.57 -2.82 41.25
N SER A 8 -22.53 -3.31 40.01
CA SER A 8 -22.17 -2.56 38.78
C SER A 8 -23.22 -1.47 38.47
N PRO A 9 -22.84 -0.23 38.19
CA PRO A 9 -23.80 0.78 37.79
C PRO A 9 -24.27 0.57 36.33
N ALA A 10 -25.59 0.59 36.15
CA ALA A 10 -26.24 0.51 34.85
C ALA A 10 -25.91 1.74 33.97
N PRO A 11 -25.80 1.59 32.62
CA PRO A 11 -25.54 2.70 31.76
C PRO A 11 -26.75 3.62 31.65
N GLN A 12 -26.55 4.89 31.97
CA GLN A 12 -27.53 5.95 31.71
C GLN A 12 -27.54 6.29 30.20
N ILE A 13 -28.67 6.06 29.56
CA ILE A 13 -28.92 6.49 28.17
C ILE A 13 -29.28 7.99 28.24
N ILE A 14 -28.35 8.84 27.82
CA ILE A 14 -28.63 10.27 27.60
C ILE A 14 -29.22 10.40 26.18
N SER A 15 -30.51 10.65 26.11
CA SER A 15 -31.23 11.02 24.90
C SER A 15 -30.92 12.46 24.55
N LEU A 16 -30.07 12.67 23.56
CA LEU A 16 -29.84 13.97 22.94
C LEU A 16 -30.77 14.10 21.71
N THR A 17 -31.88 14.82 21.89
CA THR A 17 -32.67 15.33 20.78
C THR A 17 -31.95 16.53 20.16
N PRO A 18 -31.69 16.54 18.84
CA PRO A 18 -31.10 17.73 18.20
C PRO A 18 -32.15 18.83 18.04
N SER A 19 -31.91 19.97 18.66
CA SER A 19 -32.62 21.21 18.36
C SER A 19 -32.15 21.78 17.03
N ALA A 20 -33.09 22.05 16.12
CA ALA A 20 -32.83 22.65 14.81
C ALA A 20 -32.32 24.10 14.92
N PRO A 21 -31.29 24.48 14.14
CA PRO A 21 -30.88 25.88 14.05
C PRO A 21 -31.87 26.69 13.17
N ARG A 22 -32.30 27.82 13.69
CA ARG A 22 -33.10 28.80 12.95
C ARG A 22 -32.22 29.63 12.02
N GLY A 23 -32.65 29.75 10.76
CA GLY A 23 -32.47 30.95 9.95
C GLY A 23 -31.15 31.05 9.18
N MET A 24 -31.12 30.53 7.95
CA MET A 24 -30.29 31.07 6.87
C MET A 24 -31.16 31.75 5.82
N PRO A 25 -30.74 32.91 5.26
CA PRO A 25 -31.45 33.57 4.15
C PRO A 25 -31.20 32.80 2.82
N PRO A 26 -32.10 32.91 1.83
CA PRO A 26 -32.00 32.18 0.57
C PRO A 26 -30.85 32.70 -0.30
N ALA A 27 -30.08 31.76 -0.86
CA ALA A 27 -29.05 32.04 -1.83
C ALA A 27 -29.65 32.47 -3.17
N ILE A 28 -29.19 33.59 -3.69
CA ILE A 28 -29.51 34.11 -5.03
C ILE A 28 -28.72 33.25 -6.03
N ILE A 29 -29.48 32.57 -6.90
CA ILE A 29 -28.90 31.88 -8.06
C ILE A 29 -28.82 32.90 -9.20
N GLU A 30 -27.65 33.40 -9.50
CA GLU A 30 -27.36 34.13 -10.73
C GLU A 30 -26.96 33.14 -11.82
N GLN A 31 -27.80 33.07 -12.85
CA GLN A 31 -27.49 32.34 -14.09
C GLN A 31 -26.48 33.13 -14.92
N ALA A 32 -25.28 32.67 -15.05
CA ALA A 32 -24.33 33.17 -16.05
C ALA A 32 -24.32 32.22 -17.27
N SER A 33 -25.01 32.60 -18.32
CA SER A 33 -24.91 32.04 -19.66
C SER A 33 -23.67 32.61 -20.33
N GLY A 34 -22.68 31.77 -20.60
CA GLY A 34 -21.48 32.12 -21.35
C GLY A 34 -21.04 31.00 -22.24
N SER A 35 -21.42 31.08 -23.54
CA SER A 35 -20.98 30.21 -24.59
C SER A 35 -19.47 30.40 -24.88
N SER A 36 -18.66 29.40 -24.76
CA SER A 36 -17.29 29.38 -25.29
C SER A 36 -17.17 28.32 -26.40
N ARG A 37 -16.84 28.80 -27.58
CA ARG A 37 -16.62 28.03 -28.81
C ARG A 37 -15.28 27.29 -28.73
N TYR A 38 -15.29 25.97 -28.85
CA TYR A 38 -14.09 25.21 -29.15
C TYR A 38 -13.86 25.18 -30.67
N THR A 39 -12.75 25.75 -31.11
CA THR A 39 -12.24 25.58 -32.46
C THR A 39 -11.37 24.35 -32.53
N SER A 40 -11.70 23.47 -33.49
CA SER A 40 -10.95 22.31 -33.89
C SER A 40 -9.62 22.71 -34.57
N VAL A 41 -8.50 22.09 -34.19
CA VAL A 41 -7.25 22.15 -34.97
C VAL A 41 -6.82 20.72 -35.34
N GLY A 42 -6.51 20.62 -36.61
CA GLY A 42 -6.37 19.42 -37.38
C GLY A 42 -5.15 18.54 -37.09
N SER A 43 -5.25 17.39 -37.72
CA SER A 43 -4.26 16.33 -37.86
C SER A 43 -2.91 16.78 -38.42
N MET A 44 -1.79 16.25 -37.88
CA MET A 44 -0.66 15.73 -38.67
C MET A 44 0.45 15.13 -37.81
N GLY A 45 1.00 13.99 -38.26
CA GLY A 45 2.41 13.64 -38.12
C GLY A 45 2.77 12.52 -37.14
N SER A 46 2.89 11.32 -37.72
CA SER A 46 3.54 10.15 -37.08
C SER A 46 5.03 10.39 -36.88
N SER A 47 5.52 10.25 -35.66
CA SER A 47 6.90 9.82 -35.38
C SER A 47 6.97 9.07 -34.05
N SER A 48 7.53 7.87 -34.14
CA SER A 48 7.80 6.94 -33.04
C SER A 48 8.83 7.52 -32.07
N SER A 49 8.44 7.70 -30.80
CA SER A 49 9.37 7.78 -29.67
C SER A 49 8.62 7.54 -28.37
N ALA A 50 9.23 6.76 -27.51
CA ALA A 50 8.84 6.25 -26.19
C ALA A 50 7.71 7.02 -25.51
N GLU A 51 6.55 6.36 -25.38
CA GLU A 51 5.39 6.88 -24.66
C GLU A 51 5.69 6.97 -23.15
N HIS A 52 5.86 8.19 -22.68
CA HIS A 52 5.97 8.55 -21.27
C HIS A 52 4.57 8.52 -20.62
N PHE A 53 4.49 8.00 -19.44
CA PHE A 53 3.36 7.74 -18.55
C PHE A 53 2.22 8.77 -18.56
N PRO A 54 0.99 8.39 -18.98
CA PRO A 54 -0.14 9.32 -19.09
C PRO A 54 -0.77 9.76 -17.76
N LEU A 55 -0.56 9.05 -16.63
CA LEU A 55 -1.16 9.43 -15.34
C LEU A 55 -0.68 10.78 -14.82
N LEU A 56 0.57 11.17 -15.11
CA LEU A 56 1.14 12.44 -14.69
C LEU A 56 0.69 13.62 -15.57
N HIS A 57 0.37 13.36 -16.85
CA HIS A 57 -0.06 14.41 -17.78
C HIS A 57 -1.49 14.91 -17.57
N ALA A 58 -2.40 14.06 -17.07
CA ALA A 58 -3.77 14.47 -16.78
C ALA A 58 -3.85 15.45 -15.58
N TYR A 59 -2.84 15.45 -14.70
CA TYR A 59 -2.76 16.35 -13.55
C TYR A 59 -2.14 17.73 -13.89
N ASN A 60 -1.30 17.80 -14.92
CA ASN A 60 -0.50 18.99 -15.25
C ASN A 60 -1.14 19.99 -16.22
N SER A 61 -2.36 19.79 -16.70
CA SER A 61 -2.96 20.70 -17.69
C SER A 61 -3.45 22.05 -17.14
N SER A 62 -3.25 22.35 -15.86
CA SER A 62 -3.67 23.62 -15.25
C SER A 62 -2.57 24.53 -14.71
N ALA A 63 -1.29 24.18 -14.85
CA ALA A 63 -0.20 25.03 -14.38
C ALA A 63 0.88 25.22 -15.44
N SER A 64 0.83 26.33 -16.18
CA SER A 64 1.89 26.76 -17.08
C SER A 64 2.86 27.69 -16.37
N SER A 65 4.08 27.23 -16.06
CA SER A 65 5.27 28.10 -16.01
C SER A 65 6.53 27.27 -16.20
N GLN A 66 7.29 27.63 -17.25
CA GLN A 66 8.51 26.95 -17.69
C GLN A 66 9.68 27.38 -16.81
N ALA A 67 10.22 26.49 -16.00
CA ALA A 67 11.56 26.60 -15.47
C ALA A 67 12.46 25.52 -16.09
N ARG A 68 13.50 25.95 -16.81
CA ARG A 68 14.51 25.06 -17.40
C ARG A 68 15.43 24.48 -16.33
N ILE A 69 15.32 23.19 -16.06
CA ILE A 69 16.29 22.45 -15.25
C ILE A 69 17.31 21.79 -16.20
N ARG A 70 18.59 21.95 -15.88
CA ARG A 70 19.72 21.33 -16.59
C ARG A 70 19.60 19.80 -16.50
N THR A 71 19.49 19.15 -17.65
CA THR A 71 19.47 17.69 -17.80
C THR A 71 20.85 17.12 -17.53
N GLY A 72 21.01 16.47 -16.38
CA GLY A 72 22.03 15.45 -16.19
C GLY A 72 21.64 14.21 -17.01
N THR A 73 22.60 13.67 -17.76
CA THR A 73 22.45 12.50 -18.62
C THR A 73 21.81 11.33 -17.88
N THR A 74 20.61 10.92 -18.34
CA THR A 74 19.99 9.65 -17.93
C THR A 74 20.82 8.48 -18.47
N PRO A 75 21.16 7.47 -17.66
CA PRO A 75 21.70 6.22 -18.18
C PRO A 75 20.61 5.50 -18.97
N GLU A 76 20.98 4.96 -20.14
CA GLU A 76 20.10 4.10 -20.94
C GLU A 76 19.57 2.91 -20.14
N PRO A 77 18.38 2.33 -20.47
CA PRO A 77 17.85 1.15 -19.85
C PRO A 77 18.64 -0.09 -20.29
N GLY A 78 19.88 -0.17 -19.81
CA GLY A 78 20.71 -1.37 -19.90
C GLY A 78 20.27 -2.35 -18.82
N SER A 79 20.22 -3.63 -19.16
CA SER A 79 19.94 -4.77 -18.30
C SER A 79 20.55 -4.59 -16.91
N VAL A 80 19.72 -4.59 -15.86
CA VAL A 80 20.18 -4.57 -14.47
C VAL A 80 20.68 -5.98 -14.09
N ALA A 81 21.77 -6.39 -14.74
CA ALA A 81 22.59 -7.48 -14.23
C ALA A 81 23.50 -6.87 -13.17
N GLY A 82 23.18 -7.08 -11.88
CA GLY A 82 24.06 -6.75 -10.78
C GLY A 82 23.72 -5.54 -9.93
N ALA A 83 22.45 -5.11 -9.80
CA ALA A 83 22.09 -4.15 -8.76
C ALA A 83 22.26 -4.83 -7.40
N SER A 84 23.36 -4.52 -6.72
CA SER A 84 23.61 -4.96 -5.34
C SER A 84 22.90 -4.01 -4.36
N TRP A 85 22.46 -4.56 -3.23
CA TRP A 85 21.96 -3.79 -2.11
C TRP A 85 23.02 -2.75 -1.67
N PRO A 86 22.61 -1.54 -1.22
CA PRO A 86 23.55 -0.61 -0.61
C PRO A 86 24.29 -1.29 0.54
N ALA A 87 25.59 -1.04 0.66
CA ALA A 87 26.42 -1.66 1.72
C ALA A 87 25.87 -1.37 3.12
N SER A 88 25.26 -0.17 3.31
CA SER A 88 24.58 0.21 4.56
C SER A 88 23.39 -0.67 4.94
N CYS A 89 22.80 -1.38 3.99
CA CYS A 89 21.67 -2.28 4.23
C CYS A 89 22.11 -3.61 4.86
N GLU A 90 23.37 -3.99 4.68
CA GLU A 90 23.93 -5.26 5.18
C GLU A 90 23.06 -6.48 4.78
N ALA A 91 22.77 -6.55 3.49
CA ALA A 91 22.01 -7.67 2.92
C ALA A 91 22.69 -9.02 3.16
N PRO A 92 21.98 -10.16 3.05
CA PRO A 92 22.54 -11.49 3.17
C PRO A 92 23.76 -11.70 2.26
N SER A 93 24.84 -12.17 2.83
CA SER A 93 26.11 -12.38 2.13
C SER A 93 26.96 -13.42 2.86
N ALA A 94 28.15 -13.73 2.35
CA ALA A 94 29.11 -14.59 3.05
C ALA A 94 29.55 -14.02 4.41
N SER A 95 29.62 -12.67 4.54
CA SER A 95 29.91 -11.97 5.80
C SER A 95 28.68 -11.79 6.71
N ASN A 96 27.47 -11.88 6.16
CA ASN A 96 26.20 -11.84 6.88
C ASN A 96 25.32 -13.02 6.43
N PRO A 97 25.65 -14.27 6.85
CA PRO A 97 24.89 -15.42 6.41
C PRO A 97 23.47 -15.40 6.96
N PRO A 98 22.45 -15.70 6.13
CA PRO A 98 21.07 -15.68 6.57
C PRO A 98 20.83 -16.75 7.62
N LYS A 99 20.05 -16.38 8.66
CA LYS A 99 19.56 -17.32 9.68
C LYS A 99 18.12 -17.66 9.35
N GLN A 100 17.70 -18.89 9.64
CA GLN A 100 16.31 -19.28 9.47
C GLN A 100 15.37 -18.34 10.20
N HIS A 101 14.41 -17.75 9.50
CA HIS A 101 13.33 -16.93 10.05
C HIS A 101 12.00 -17.66 10.11
N VAL A 102 11.17 -17.27 11.08
CA VAL A 102 9.77 -17.65 11.18
C VAL A 102 8.92 -16.50 10.63
N TRP A 103 8.27 -16.76 9.51
CA TRP A 103 7.42 -15.80 8.82
C TRP A 103 5.96 -16.01 9.18
N LEU A 104 5.27 -14.92 9.46
CA LEU A 104 3.81 -14.86 9.56
C LEU A 104 3.30 -13.98 8.42
N ILE A 105 2.68 -14.60 7.41
CA ILE A 105 2.33 -13.95 6.15
C ILE A 105 0.82 -13.84 6.02
N PHE A 106 0.28 -12.62 6.06
CA PHE A 106 -1.12 -12.31 5.79
C PHE A 106 -1.31 -11.96 4.31
N GLY A 107 -2.31 -12.56 3.68
CA GLY A 107 -2.54 -12.46 2.24
C GLY A 107 -1.73 -13.48 1.42
N ALA A 108 -1.35 -14.59 2.02
CA ALA A 108 -0.47 -15.62 1.46
C ALA A 108 -0.98 -16.27 0.16
N THR A 109 -2.28 -16.27 -0.12
CA THR A 109 -2.86 -16.80 -1.37
C THR A 109 -2.93 -15.77 -2.50
N GLY A 110 -2.58 -14.50 -2.24
CA GLY A 110 -2.44 -13.46 -3.26
C GLY A 110 -1.22 -13.71 -4.14
N THR A 111 -1.19 -13.09 -5.32
CA THR A 111 -0.06 -13.22 -6.26
C THR A 111 1.29 -12.94 -5.60
N ILE A 112 1.42 -11.81 -4.91
CA ILE A 112 2.65 -11.43 -4.19
C ILE A 112 2.93 -12.40 -3.02
N GLY A 113 1.94 -12.58 -2.14
CA GLY A 113 2.11 -13.38 -0.92
C GLY A 113 2.54 -14.82 -1.20
N ARG A 114 2.00 -15.43 -2.25
CA ARG A 114 2.36 -16.79 -2.70
C ARG A 114 3.84 -16.92 -3.06
N HIS A 115 4.35 -15.96 -3.85
CA HIS A 115 5.74 -15.98 -4.28
C HIS A 115 6.71 -15.69 -3.14
N ILE A 116 6.31 -14.82 -2.20
CA ILE A 116 7.12 -14.60 -0.99
C ILE A 116 7.12 -15.85 -0.08
N CYS A 117 5.96 -16.50 0.12
CA CYS A 117 5.92 -17.78 0.83
C CYS A 117 6.87 -18.81 0.21
N ARG A 118 6.84 -18.92 -1.12
CA ARG A 118 7.71 -19.82 -1.86
C ARG A 118 9.18 -19.46 -1.69
N ALA A 119 9.55 -18.20 -1.90
CA ALA A 119 10.93 -17.73 -1.78
C ALA A 119 11.52 -17.96 -0.38
N ALA A 120 10.71 -17.81 0.68
CA ALA A 120 11.11 -18.09 2.05
C ALA A 120 11.32 -19.60 2.28
N LEU A 121 10.39 -20.44 1.83
CA LEU A 121 10.48 -21.90 1.98
C LEU A 121 11.64 -22.51 1.18
N GLU A 122 11.88 -22.04 -0.04
CA GLU A 122 13.00 -22.49 -0.89
C GLU A 122 14.35 -22.25 -0.22
N ARG A 123 14.46 -21.15 0.55
CA ARG A 123 15.70 -20.75 1.24
C ARG A 123 15.79 -21.23 2.68
N GLY A 124 14.92 -22.18 3.08
CA GLY A 124 15.03 -22.85 4.37
C GLY A 124 14.28 -22.20 5.53
N ASP A 125 13.56 -21.09 5.31
CA ASP A 125 12.72 -20.47 6.32
C ASP A 125 11.45 -21.28 6.60
N VAL A 126 10.75 -20.94 7.66
CA VAL A 126 9.45 -21.54 8.00
C VAL A 126 8.34 -20.48 7.90
N VAL A 127 7.15 -20.88 7.46
CA VAL A 127 6.07 -19.99 7.09
C VAL A 127 4.74 -20.40 7.71
N MET A 128 4.08 -19.47 8.40
CA MET A 128 2.64 -19.49 8.65
C MET A 128 1.95 -18.66 7.58
N ALA A 129 1.25 -19.33 6.67
CA ALA A 129 0.51 -18.70 5.57
C ALA A 129 -0.95 -18.47 5.95
N CYS A 130 -1.36 -17.19 6.03
CA CYS A 130 -2.69 -16.77 6.44
C CYS A 130 -3.45 -16.14 5.28
N SER A 131 -4.71 -16.59 5.05
CA SER A 131 -5.60 -16.03 4.03
C SER A 131 -7.05 -16.38 4.31
N ARG A 132 -8.00 -15.58 3.83
CA ARG A 132 -9.43 -15.85 3.95
C ARG A 132 -9.85 -17.15 3.27
N ASN A 133 -9.28 -17.44 2.12
CA ASN A 133 -9.55 -18.67 1.36
C ASN A 133 -8.29 -19.52 1.25
N ILE A 134 -8.10 -20.38 2.24
CA ILE A 134 -6.90 -21.22 2.35
C ILE A 134 -6.96 -22.45 1.41
N LYS A 135 -8.13 -22.78 0.82
CA LYS A 135 -8.26 -23.89 -0.12
C LYS A 135 -7.48 -23.66 -1.43
N THR A 136 -7.14 -22.41 -1.74
CA THR A 136 -6.25 -22.04 -2.85
C THR A 136 -4.78 -21.99 -2.40
N THR A 137 -4.40 -22.88 -1.51
CA THR A 137 -3.11 -22.89 -0.82
C THR A 137 -1.93 -22.88 -1.80
N VAL A 138 -0.83 -22.29 -1.33
CA VAL A 138 0.49 -22.40 -1.95
C VAL A 138 0.79 -23.87 -2.14
N ALA A 139 0.71 -24.38 -3.37
CA ALA A 139 1.17 -25.73 -3.67
C ALA A 139 2.68 -25.74 -3.44
N VAL A 140 3.10 -26.50 -2.44
CA VAL A 140 4.52 -26.65 -2.12
C VAL A 140 4.96 -28.11 -2.28
N PRO A 141 6.21 -28.36 -2.63
CA PRO A 141 6.80 -29.71 -2.59
C PRO A 141 6.59 -30.36 -1.22
N GLN A 142 6.41 -31.68 -1.22
CA GLN A 142 6.19 -32.45 0.00
C GLN A 142 7.32 -32.26 1.04
N GLU A 143 8.54 -32.05 0.56
CA GLU A 143 9.73 -31.78 1.39
C GLU A 143 9.68 -30.51 2.23
N TRP A 144 8.75 -29.58 1.90
CA TRP A 144 8.56 -28.33 2.66
C TRP A 144 7.37 -28.38 3.62
N SER A 145 6.64 -29.50 3.66
CA SER A 145 5.42 -29.66 4.46
C SER A 145 5.61 -29.35 5.95
N ASP A 146 6.77 -29.74 6.51
CA ASP A 146 7.10 -29.50 7.92
C ASP A 146 7.41 -28.03 8.24
N ARG A 147 7.74 -27.26 7.22
CA ARG A 147 8.09 -25.84 7.33
C ARG A 147 6.95 -24.88 6.97
N LEU A 148 5.79 -25.40 6.54
CA LEU A 148 4.61 -24.64 6.19
C LEU A 148 3.44 -25.00 7.10
N LEU A 149 2.87 -23.99 7.76
CA LEU A 149 1.53 -24.06 8.33
C LEU A 149 0.60 -23.13 7.56
N THR A 150 -0.67 -23.51 7.49
CA THR A 150 -1.70 -22.69 6.84
C THR A 150 -2.84 -22.42 7.80
N SER A 151 -3.44 -21.24 7.71
CA SER A 151 -4.59 -20.86 8.52
C SER A 151 -5.57 -19.97 7.75
N SER A 152 -6.88 -20.27 7.88
CA SER A 152 -7.90 -19.31 7.47
C SER A 152 -7.84 -18.10 8.39
N CYS A 153 -7.79 -16.89 7.80
CA CYS A 153 -7.72 -15.64 8.56
C CYS A 153 -8.36 -14.49 7.77
N ASP A 154 -9.37 -13.88 8.37
CA ASP A 154 -9.83 -12.56 7.99
C ASP A 154 -9.19 -11.55 8.94
N VAL A 155 -8.36 -10.65 8.41
CA VAL A 155 -7.63 -9.65 9.21
C VAL A 155 -8.55 -8.65 9.92
N ARG A 156 -9.81 -8.52 9.47
CA ARG A 156 -10.82 -7.72 10.15
C ARG A 156 -11.22 -8.29 11.51
N SER A 157 -11.03 -9.60 11.71
CA SER A 157 -11.25 -10.27 12.96
C SER A 157 -9.95 -10.36 13.77
N ARG A 158 -9.83 -9.53 14.81
CA ARG A 158 -8.69 -9.58 15.74
C ARG A 158 -8.51 -10.98 16.34
N GLN A 159 -9.62 -11.68 16.60
CA GLN A 159 -9.58 -13.04 17.15
C GLN A 159 -8.92 -14.02 16.19
N MET A 160 -9.28 -13.99 14.90
CA MET A 160 -8.67 -14.88 13.89
C MET A 160 -7.18 -14.57 13.70
N VAL A 161 -6.80 -13.29 13.73
CA VAL A 161 -5.39 -12.87 13.70
C VAL A 161 -4.64 -13.45 14.90
N LYS A 162 -5.22 -13.33 16.12
CA LYS A 162 -4.64 -13.87 17.33
C LYS A 162 -4.45 -15.39 17.25
N GLU A 163 -5.42 -16.13 16.74
CA GLU A 163 -5.31 -17.58 16.56
C GLU A 163 -4.15 -17.96 15.61
N CYS A 164 -3.93 -17.20 14.55
CA CYS A 164 -2.77 -17.42 13.68
C CYS A 164 -1.44 -17.16 14.39
N VAL A 165 -1.38 -16.10 15.20
CA VAL A 165 -0.20 -15.76 16.01
C VAL A 165 0.06 -16.87 17.04
N ASP A 166 -0.95 -17.27 17.80
CA ASP A 166 -0.83 -18.31 18.83
C ASP A 166 -0.35 -19.65 18.23
N ARG A 167 -0.91 -20.07 17.07
CA ARG A 167 -0.49 -21.28 16.37
C ARG A 167 0.97 -21.19 15.88
N THR A 168 1.40 -19.99 15.41
CA THR A 168 2.78 -19.75 14.98
C THR A 168 3.74 -19.91 16.15
N VAL A 169 3.42 -19.26 17.28
CA VAL A 169 4.22 -19.32 18.50
C VAL A 169 4.21 -20.74 19.10
N GLN A 170 3.06 -21.40 19.12
CA GLN A 170 2.98 -22.80 19.58
C GLN A 170 3.88 -23.73 18.78
N ARG A 171 3.98 -23.54 17.46
CA ARG A 171 4.74 -24.43 16.57
C ARG A 171 6.25 -24.14 16.60
N TRP A 172 6.66 -22.85 16.59
CA TRP A 172 8.07 -22.46 16.42
C TRP A 172 8.63 -21.61 17.56
N ASN A 173 7.83 -21.33 18.57
CA ASN A 173 8.18 -20.54 19.76
C ASN A 173 8.71 -19.13 19.45
N ARG A 174 8.44 -18.59 18.26
CA ARG A 174 8.89 -17.27 17.83
C ARG A 174 8.16 -16.78 16.57
N ILE A 175 8.28 -15.49 16.33
CA ILE A 175 7.98 -14.80 15.07
C ILE A 175 9.17 -13.90 14.79
N ASP A 176 9.73 -13.93 13.58
CA ASP A 176 10.83 -13.07 13.17
C ASP A 176 10.37 -12.02 12.15
N VAL A 177 9.49 -12.40 11.22
CA VAL A 177 8.98 -11.54 10.16
C VAL A 177 7.45 -11.58 10.12
N VAL A 178 6.84 -10.41 10.18
CA VAL A 178 5.40 -10.22 9.96
C VAL A 178 5.21 -9.51 8.63
N LEU A 179 4.62 -10.19 7.66
CA LEU A 179 4.37 -9.67 6.32
C LEU A 179 2.88 -9.44 6.12
N ASN A 180 2.50 -8.23 5.71
CA ASN A 180 1.12 -7.90 5.33
C ASN A 180 1.02 -7.54 3.84
N CYS A 181 0.42 -8.45 3.06
CA CYS A 181 0.06 -8.27 1.65
C CYS A 181 -1.46 -8.10 1.46
N VAL A 182 -2.23 -7.94 2.54
CA VAL A 182 -3.68 -7.82 2.44
C VAL A 182 -4.07 -6.42 2.04
N ALA A 183 -4.84 -6.29 0.97
CA ALA A 183 -5.55 -5.07 0.62
C ALA A 183 -6.77 -5.38 -0.24
N ILE A 184 -7.77 -4.52 -0.16
CA ILE A 184 -8.89 -4.43 -1.10
C ILE A 184 -9.08 -2.98 -1.51
N GLY A 185 -9.62 -2.76 -2.70
CA GLY A 185 -9.96 -1.43 -3.19
C GLY A 185 -11.24 -1.44 -4.01
N VAL A 186 -11.85 -0.28 -4.17
CA VAL A 186 -12.98 -0.05 -5.08
C VAL A 186 -12.58 1.01 -6.08
N ILE A 187 -12.79 0.72 -7.36
CA ILE A 187 -12.54 1.66 -8.46
C ILE A 187 -13.87 2.26 -8.87
N ALA A 188 -14.13 3.48 -8.43
CA ALA A 188 -15.26 4.32 -8.80
C ALA A 188 -15.00 5.76 -8.35
N PRO A 189 -15.65 6.78 -8.92
CA PRO A 189 -15.68 8.13 -8.37
C PRO A 189 -16.08 8.13 -6.90
N CYS A 190 -15.62 9.11 -6.12
CA CYS A 190 -15.86 9.14 -4.68
C CYS A 190 -17.36 9.15 -4.33
N GLU A 191 -18.18 9.89 -5.06
CA GLU A 191 -19.62 9.96 -4.81
C GLU A 191 -20.39 8.73 -5.26
N GLU A 192 -19.81 7.87 -6.11
CA GLU A 192 -20.41 6.62 -6.55
C GLU A 192 -19.98 5.41 -5.69
N GLN A 193 -19.11 5.62 -4.72
CA GLN A 193 -18.76 4.58 -3.74
C GLN A 193 -19.74 4.61 -2.57
N GLU A 194 -20.38 3.49 -2.33
CA GLU A 194 -21.29 3.35 -1.21
C GLU A 194 -20.53 3.30 0.13
N GLU A 195 -21.19 3.72 1.21
CA GLU A 195 -20.57 3.75 2.55
C GLU A 195 -19.99 2.38 2.95
N HIS A 196 -20.67 1.30 2.62
CA HIS A 196 -20.19 -0.04 2.95
C HIS A 196 -18.90 -0.42 2.19
N ASP A 197 -18.69 0.08 0.96
CA ASP A 197 -17.46 -0.12 0.20
C ASP A 197 -16.30 0.62 0.85
N VAL A 198 -16.54 1.87 1.25
CA VAL A 198 -15.53 2.68 1.93
C VAL A 198 -15.15 2.05 3.26
N ARG A 199 -16.14 1.66 4.09
CA ARG A 199 -15.91 0.98 5.37
C ARG A 199 -15.13 -0.31 5.20
N ALA A 200 -15.49 -1.16 4.24
CA ALA A 200 -14.80 -2.42 3.99
C ALA A 200 -13.31 -2.23 3.62
N GLN A 201 -12.98 -1.16 2.89
CA GLN A 201 -11.61 -0.80 2.57
C GLN A 201 -10.83 -0.41 3.84
N PHE A 202 -11.39 0.46 4.69
CA PHE A 202 -10.74 0.86 5.95
C PHE A 202 -10.62 -0.30 6.94
N GLU A 203 -11.68 -1.08 7.11
CA GLU A 203 -11.67 -2.27 7.98
C GLU A 203 -10.58 -3.29 7.57
N THR A 204 -10.43 -3.51 6.25
CA THR A 204 -9.46 -4.49 5.77
C THR A 204 -8.04 -3.92 5.76
N ASN A 205 -7.85 -2.73 5.18
CA ASN A 205 -6.52 -2.22 4.86
C ASN A 205 -5.85 -1.55 6.07
N VAL A 206 -6.63 -0.90 6.93
CA VAL A 206 -6.14 -0.14 8.09
C VAL A 206 -6.35 -0.92 9.39
N MET A 207 -7.62 -1.23 9.75
CA MET A 207 -7.90 -1.93 10.99
C MET A 207 -7.30 -3.34 11.00
N GLY A 208 -7.32 -4.03 9.84
CA GLY A 208 -6.66 -5.32 9.69
C GLY A 208 -5.17 -5.27 10.00
N LEU A 209 -4.45 -4.26 9.49
CA LEU A 209 -3.04 -4.05 9.82
C LEU A 209 -2.85 -3.74 11.31
N PHE A 210 -3.72 -2.92 11.88
CA PHE A 210 -3.68 -2.59 13.31
C PHE A 210 -3.85 -3.84 14.18
N HIS A 211 -4.79 -4.73 13.85
CA HIS A 211 -4.97 -6.03 14.53
C HIS A 211 -3.71 -6.90 14.44
N ILE A 212 -3.08 -6.95 13.26
CA ILE A 212 -1.84 -7.70 13.03
C ILE A 212 -0.75 -7.18 13.96
N VAL A 213 -0.50 -5.86 13.97
CA VAL A 213 0.54 -5.24 14.80
C VAL A 213 0.27 -5.46 16.28
N GLN A 214 -0.95 -5.17 16.76
CA GLN A 214 -1.29 -5.32 18.17
C GLN A 214 -1.11 -6.76 18.69
N THR A 215 -1.36 -7.76 17.86
CA THR A 215 -1.25 -9.16 18.28
C THR A 215 0.15 -9.73 18.16
N THR A 216 0.99 -9.20 17.26
CA THR A 216 2.34 -9.72 17.03
C THR A 216 3.43 -8.95 17.77
N LEU A 217 3.26 -7.64 17.99
CA LEU A 217 4.27 -6.77 18.60
C LEU A 217 4.77 -7.26 19.97
N PRO A 218 3.95 -7.78 20.90
CA PRO A 218 4.44 -8.30 22.16
C PRO A 218 5.51 -9.40 22.02
N TYR A 219 5.36 -10.28 21.00
CA TYR A 219 6.31 -11.36 20.75
C TYR A 219 7.62 -10.86 20.15
N LEU A 220 7.57 -9.85 19.25
CA LEU A 220 8.77 -9.24 18.66
C LEU A 220 9.55 -8.47 19.73
N ARG A 221 8.87 -7.71 20.58
CA ARG A 221 9.47 -6.96 21.69
C ARG A 221 10.20 -7.88 22.68
N LEU A 222 9.61 -9.00 23.09
CA LEU A 222 10.25 -9.96 23.97
C LEU A 222 11.55 -10.55 23.41
N ARG A 223 11.72 -10.50 22.09
CA ARG A 223 12.93 -11.00 21.41
C ARG A 223 13.95 -9.92 21.13
N ASN A 224 13.64 -8.66 21.37
CA ASN A 224 14.45 -7.51 20.98
C ASN A 224 14.86 -7.54 19.51
N ARG A 225 13.98 -8.01 18.62
CA ARG A 225 14.17 -8.09 17.18
C ARG A 225 12.87 -8.46 16.49
N GLY A 226 12.71 -8.03 15.27
CA GLY A 226 11.57 -8.38 14.42
C GLY A 226 11.50 -7.50 13.19
N ARG A 227 10.76 -7.98 12.20
CA ARG A 227 10.55 -7.27 10.94
C ARG A 227 9.06 -7.15 10.66
N TYR A 228 8.59 -5.92 10.43
CA TYR A 228 7.32 -5.66 9.78
C TYR A 228 7.59 -5.30 8.32
N ILE A 229 6.96 -6.01 7.39
CA ILE A 229 7.00 -5.72 5.96
C ILE A 229 5.57 -5.52 5.50
N VAL A 230 5.24 -4.31 5.09
CA VAL A 230 3.86 -3.92 4.78
C VAL A 230 3.78 -3.40 3.34
N PHE A 231 2.93 -4.01 2.54
CA PHE A 231 2.69 -3.56 1.17
C PHE A 231 1.77 -2.35 1.14
N SER A 232 2.36 -1.21 0.77
CA SER A 232 1.65 0.00 0.38
C SER A 232 1.29 -0.05 -1.12
N SER A 233 1.25 1.08 -1.76
CA SER A 233 0.92 1.26 -3.19
C SER A 233 1.40 2.64 -3.64
N ILE A 234 1.48 2.87 -4.95
CA ILE A 234 1.58 4.21 -5.53
C ILE A 234 0.43 5.11 -5.03
N ALA A 235 -0.75 4.54 -4.77
CA ALA A 235 -1.88 5.25 -4.16
C ALA A 235 -1.64 5.73 -2.71
N GLY A 236 -0.58 5.30 -2.05
CA GLY A 236 -0.11 5.83 -0.77
C GLY A 236 0.87 7.01 -0.93
N ILE A 237 1.34 7.28 -2.15
CA ILE A 237 2.22 8.40 -2.48
C ILE A 237 1.41 9.57 -3.02
N LEU A 238 0.42 9.28 -3.87
CA LEU A 238 -0.43 10.27 -4.52
C LEU A 238 -1.90 9.83 -4.52
N GLY A 239 -2.81 10.81 -4.59
CA GLY A 239 -4.23 10.56 -4.81
C GLY A 239 -4.48 10.16 -6.27
N ILE A 240 -5.17 9.05 -6.48
CA ILE A 240 -5.53 8.57 -7.82
C ILE A 240 -7.03 8.78 -8.03
N PRO A 241 -7.45 9.51 -9.08
CA PRO A 241 -8.87 9.68 -9.39
C PRO A 241 -9.58 8.32 -9.49
N GLY A 242 -10.78 8.22 -8.92
CA GLY A 242 -11.52 6.96 -8.85
C GLY A 242 -11.02 5.97 -7.79
N LEU A 243 -9.96 6.26 -7.07
CA LEU A 243 -9.41 5.46 -5.97
C LEU A 243 -9.34 6.24 -4.64
N GLY A 244 -10.12 7.32 -4.45
CA GLY A 244 -10.02 8.18 -3.28
C GLY A 244 -9.99 7.44 -1.94
N PRO A 245 -11.01 6.63 -1.58
CA PRO A 245 -11.02 5.86 -0.33
C PRO A 245 -9.85 4.86 -0.22
N PHE A 246 -9.48 4.18 -1.31
CA PHE A 246 -8.32 3.29 -1.34
C PHE A 246 -7.02 4.05 -1.06
N SER A 247 -6.80 5.19 -1.73
CA SER A 247 -5.65 6.06 -1.45
C SER A 247 -5.64 6.50 0.01
N GLY A 248 -6.78 6.93 0.55
CA GLY A 248 -6.92 7.27 1.97
C GLY A 248 -6.48 6.14 2.91
N THR A 249 -6.85 4.87 2.61
CA THR A 249 -6.39 3.72 3.41
C THR A 249 -4.89 3.50 3.31
N LYS A 250 -4.29 3.75 2.14
CA LYS A 250 -2.84 3.58 1.96
C LYS A 250 -2.04 4.68 2.65
N TRP A 251 -2.52 5.93 2.59
CA TRP A 251 -1.94 7.03 3.37
C TRP A 251 -2.03 6.78 4.88
N ALA A 252 -3.16 6.28 5.37
CA ALA A 252 -3.30 5.87 6.77
C ALA A 252 -2.33 4.75 7.15
N THR A 253 -2.14 3.75 6.26
CA THR A 253 -1.16 2.68 6.43
C THR A 253 0.27 3.23 6.54
N GLU A 254 0.63 4.21 5.72
CA GLU A 254 1.98 4.81 5.72
C GLU A 254 2.27 5.56 7.01
N GLY A 255 1.38 6.47 7.41
CA GLY A 255 1.54 7.20 8.67
C GLY A 255 1.60 6.26 9.88
N PHE A 256 0.78 5.21 9.90
CA PHE A 256 0.79 4.21 10.95
C PHE A 256 2.12 3.43 11.01
N VAL A 257 2.63 2.96 9.86
CA VAL A 257 3.88 2.17 9.81
C VAL A 257 5.10 3.05 10.09
N GLU A 258 5.10 4.31 9.65
CA GLU A 258 6.16 5.26 9.96
C GLU A 258 6.24 5.54 11.46
N SER A 259 5.12 5.78 12.13
CA SER A 259 5.06 5.92 13.59
C SER A 259 5.53 4.63 14.29
N LEU A 260 5.03 3.48 13.85
CA LEU A 260 5.43 2.18 14.38
C LEU A 260 6.95 1.96 14.28
N ALA A 261 7.58 2.39 13.19
CA ALA A 261 9.02 2.22 13.00
C ALA A 261 9.83 2.88 14.11
N TYR A 262 9.44 4.08 14.54
CA TYR A 262 10.06 4.77 15.68
C TYR A 262 9.78 4.06 17.01
N GLU A 263 8.54 3.61 17.22
CA GLU A 263 8.15 2.94 18.48
C GLU A 263 8.89 1.61 18.71
N ILE A 264 9.24 0.89 17.63
CA ILE A 264 9.87 -0.44 17.75
C ILE A 264 11.40 -0.41 17.65
N GLU A 265 11.99 0.73 17.36
CA GLU A 265 13.45 0.85 17.13
C GLU A 265 14.25 0.45 18.38
N GLU A 266 13.84 0.90 19.55
CA GLU A 266 14.48 0.55 20.83
C GLU A 266 14.43 -0.95 21.15
N PHE A 267 13.46 -1.67 20.59
CA PHE A 267 13.35 -3.12 20.71
C PHE A 267 14.07 -3.87 19.57
N GLY A 268 14.95 -3.18 18.82
CA GLY A 268 15.62 -3.78 17.65
C GLY A 268 14.66 -4.22 16.54
N GLY A 269 13.40 -3.78 16.59
CA GLY A 269 12.42 -3.96 15.54
C GLY A 269 12.69 -3.04 14.35
N LYS A 270 12.30 -3.46 13.15
CA LYS A 270 12.37 -2.64 11.93
C LYS A 270 11.06 -2.80 11.15
N ALA A 271 10.64 -1.72 10.51
CA ALA A 271 9.46 -1.72 9.64
C ALA A 271 9.84 -1.22 8.25
N THR A 272 9.29 -1.84 7.21
CA THR A 272 9.49 -1.42 5.82
C THR A 272 8.16 -1.37 5.09
N LEU A 273 7.89 -0.25 4.44
CA LEU A 273 6.82 -0.04 3.48
C LEU A 273 7.31 -0.45 2.09
N ILE A 274 6.55 -1.30 1.42
CA ILE A 274 6.86 -1.74 0.05
C ILE A 274 5.90 -1.07 -0.91
N TYR A 275 6.45 -0.43 -1.94
CA TYR A 275 5.68 0.20 -3.01
C TYR A 275 5.89 -0.61 -4.29
N PRO A 276 5.03 -1.58 -4.56
CA PRO A 276 5.12 -2.31 -5.80
C PRO A 276 4.71 -1.40 -6.96
N GLY A 277 5.52 -1.38 -8.01
CA GLY A 277 5.10 -0.87 -9.30
C GLY A 277 4.09 -1.82 -9.96
N THR A 278 3.98 -1.73 -11.28
CA THR A 278 3.12 -2.62 -12.05
C THR A 278 3.70 -4.03 -12.05
N ILE A 279 3.00 -4.99 -11.43
CA ILE A 279 3.50 -6.36 -11.22
C ILE A 279 3.01 -7.28 -12.34
N LYS A 280 3.93 -7.99 -12.99
CA LYS A 280 3.61 -9.03 -13.96
C LYS A 280 3.05 -10.27 -13.23
N GLN A 281 1.88 -10.75 -13.65
CA GLN A 281 1.32 -12.01 -13.12
C GLN A 281 1.99 -13.21 -13.76
N ASP A 282 2.03 -14.31 -13.01
CA ASP A 282 2.39 -15.62 -13.54
C ASP A 282 1.24 -16.15 -14.43
N GLU A 283 1.45 -16.12 -15.73
CA GLU A 283 0.48 -16.58 -16.74
C GLU A 283 0.15 -18.07 -16.62
N THR A 284 1.00 -18.83 -15.97
CA THR A 284 0.85 -20.30 -15.85
C THR A 284 -0.10 -20.70 -14.73
N GLN A 285 -0.14 -19.94 -13.63
CA GLN A 285 -0.94 -20.28 -12.45
C GLN A 285 -2.18 -19.39 -12.26
N ASP A 286 -2.19 -18.20 -12.84
CA ASP A 286 -3.24 -17.20 -12.62
C ASP A 286 -4.28 -17.08 -13.74
N LYS A 287 -4.37 -18.05 -14.65
CA LYS A 287 -5.40 -18.08 -15.72
C LYS A 287 -6.85 -17.94 -15.22
N ILE A 288 -7.08 -18.17 -13.93
CA ILE A 288 -8.42 -18.17 -13.30
C ILE A 288 -8.71 -16.86 -12.54
N SER A 289 -7.70 -16.02 -12.27
CA SER A 289 -7.87 -14.81 -11.46
C SER A 289 -7.45 -13.58 -12.24
N PRO A 290 -8.36 -12.60 -12.43
CA PRO A 290 -7.98 -11.36 -13.07
C PRO A 290 -6.90 -10.61 -12.25
N PRO A 291 -6.06 -9.84 -12.91
CA PRO A 291 -4.94 -9.10 -12.30
C PRO A 291 -5.35 -8.17 -11.15
N TRP A 292 -6.57 -7.68 -11.20
CA TRP A 292 -7.16 -6.73 -10.26
C TRP A 292 -8.12 -7.37 -9.26
N ARG A 293 -8.02 -8.67 -9.00
CA ARG A 293 -8.98 -9.37 -8.11
C ARG A 293 -9.12 -8.77 -6.71
N HIS A 294 -8.19 -7.92 -6.29
CA HIS A 294 -8.28 -7.17 -5.05
C HIS A 294 -9.04 -5.85 -5.21
N PHE A 295 -9.41 -5.48 -6.45
CA PHE A 295 -10.26 -4.34 -6.74
C PHE A 295 -11.66 -4.79 -7.17
N LEU A 296 -12.66 -4.18 -6.56
CA LEU A 296 -14.03 -4.16 -7.08
C LEU A 296 -14.14 -2.98 -8.05
N ILE A 297 -14.46 -3.27 -9.30
CA ILE A 297 -14.64 -2.24 -10.34
C ILE A 297 -16.12 -1.99 -10.50
N LYS A 298 -16.58 -0.79 -10.14
CA LYS A 298 -17.98 -0.39 -10.35
C LYS A 298 -18.19 0.19 -11.76
N PRO A 299 -19.41 0.07 -12.33
CA PRO A 299 -19.76 0.80 -13.53
C PRO A 299 -19.71 2.31 -13.24
N LEU A 300 -19.40 3.10 -14.25
CA LEU A 300 -19.40 4.56 -14.17
C LEU A 300 -20.72 5.12 -14.69
N SER A 301 -21.22 6.15 -14.06
CA SER A 301 -22.32 6.96 -14.57
C SER A 301 -21.89 7.78 -15.81
N ASN A 302 -22.86 8.35 -16.50
CA ASN A 302 -22.58 9.14 -17.70
C ASN A 302 -21.83 10.45 -17.38
N GLU A 303 -22.02 10.98 -16.18
CA GLU A 303 -21.42 12.22 -15.66
C GLU A 303 -19.90 12.09 -15.55
N TYR A 304 -19.39 10.89 -15.36
CA TYR A 304 -17.96 10.61 -15.24
C TYR A 304 -17.30 10.13 -16.54
N ARG A 305 -18.02 10.13 -17.67
CA ARG A 305 -17.41 9.85 -18.98
C ARG A 305 -16.40 10.93 -19.33
N ASP A 306 -15.27 10.50 -19.90
CA ASP A 306 -14.15 11.35 -20.34
C ASP A 306 -13.52 12.21 -19.22
N THR A 307 -13.82 11.89 -17.94
CA THR A 307 -13.19 12.51 -16.78
C THR A 307 -11.90 11.80 -16.36
N PRO A 308 -11.07 12.43 -15.50
CA PRO A 308 -9.88 11.77 -14.95
C PRO A 308 -10.17 10.45 -14.24
N ALA A 309 -11.35 10.29 -13.61
CA ALA A 309 -11.75 9.04 -12.95
C ALA A 309 -11.94 7.87 -13.95
N GLU A 310 -12.53 8.15 -15.10
CA GLU A 310 -12.65 7.14 -16.15
C GLU A 310 -11.29 6.82 -16.77
N HIS A 311 -10.45 7.81 -17.01
CA HIS A 311 -9.10 7.60 -17.52
C HIS A 311 -8.29 6.73 -16.56
N ALA A 312 -8.29 7.03 -15.25
CA ALA A 312 -7.62 6.22 -14.24
C ALA A 312 -8.15 4.78 -14.22
N ARG A 313 -9.47 4.58 -14.30
CA ARG A 313 -10.08 3.25 -14.40
C ARG A 313 -9.59 2.48 -15.62
N ARG A 314 -9.63 3.10 -16.81
CA ARG A 314 -9.13 2.49 -18.06
C ARG A 314 -7.65 2.14 -17.96
N MET A 315 -6.85 3.03 -17.37
CA MET A 315 -5.42 2.83 -17.14
C MET A 315 -5.13 1.65 -16.23
N ILE A 316 -5.83 1.52 -15.09
CA ILE A 316 -5.64 0.40 -14.17
C ILE A 316 -5.96 -0.93 -14.87
N LEU A 317 -7.01 -0.95 -15.69
CA LEU A 317 -7.37 -2.11 -16.49
C LEU A 317 -6.30 -2.44 -17.55
N TRP A 318 -5.77 -1.42 -18.22
CA TRP A 318 -4.70 -1.57 -19.21
C TRP A 318 -3.39 -2.02 -18.58
N LEU A 319 -2.97 -1.39 -17.48
CA LEU A 319 -1.79 -1.78 -16.70
C LEU A 319 -1.89 -3.22 -16.18
N GLY A 320 -3.09 -3.71 -15.95
CA GLY A 320 -3.34 -5.11 -15.66
C GLY A 320 -2.83 -6.06 -16.74
N ALA A 321 -2.82 -5.66 -18.00
CA ALA A 321 -2.36 -6.44 -19.14
C ALA A 321 -0.89 -6.20 -19.53
N HIS A 322 -0.32 -5.04 -19.18
CA HIS A 322 1.04 -4.61 -19.59
C HIS A 322 1.94 -4.42 -18.36
N ARG A 323 2.53 -5.48 -17.84
CA ARG A 323 3.24 -5.48 -16.56
C ARG A 323 4.71 -5.71 -16.74
N THR A 324 5.53 -5.06 -15.91
CA THR A 324 6.98 -4.99 -16.07
C THR A 324 7.78 -5.72 -15.00
N THR A 325 7.30 -5.78 -13.76
CA THR A 325 8.08 -6.36 -12.65
C THR A 325 7.66 -7.81 -12.40
N SER A 326 8.63 -8.74 -12.48
CA SER A 326 8.41 -10.17 -12.15
C SER A 326 8.06 -10.32 -10.67
N VAL A 327 7.02 -11.09 -10.39
CA VAL A 327 6.59 -11.37 -9.02
C VAL A 327 7.57 -12.31 -8.30
N GLU A 328 8.26 -13.18 -9.02
CA GLU A 328 9.32 -14.04 -8.50
C GLU A 328 10.45 -13.19 -7.94
N LYS A 329 10.90 -12.18 -8.72
CA LYS A 329 11.93 -11.25 -8.29
C LYS A 329 11.52 -10.46 -7.05
N ILE A 330 10.23 -10.11 -6.93
CA ILE A 330 9.71 -9.49 -5.71
C ILE A 330 9.88 -10.44 -4.53
N GLY A 331 9.57 -11.73 -4.69
CA GLY A 331 9.77 -12.73 -3.65
C GLY A 331 11.21 -12.80 -3.15
N GLU A 332 12.17 -12.76 -4.07
CA GLU A 332 13.61 -12.76 -3.77
C GLU A 332 14.03 -11.50 -3.01
N ILE A 333 13.67 -10.33 -3.52
CA ILE A 333 13.98 -9.03 -2.91
C ILE A 333 13.41 -8.94 -1.49
N ILE A 334 12.17 -9.38 -1.28
CA ILE A 334 11.54 -9.34 0.04
C ILE A 334 12.19 -10.31 1.01
N TRP A 335 12.64 -11.47 0.52
CA TRP A 335 13.41 -12.39 1.35
C TRP A 335 14.76 -11.77 1.77
N GLU A 336 15.51 -11.19 0.84
CA GLU A 336 16.79 -10.51 1.13
C GLU A 336 16.59 -9.34 2.10
N LEU A 337 15.53 -8.54 1.88
CA LEU A 337 15.14 -7.44 2.77
C LEU A 337 14.90 -7.91 4.21
N ALA A 338 14.17 -9.01 4.38
CA ALA A 338 13.87 -9.55 5.70
C ALA A 338 15.10 -10.04 6.45
N HIS A 339 16.15 -10.45 5.71
CA HIS A 339 17.42 -10.92 6.26
C HIS A 339 18.49 -9.82 6.32
N SER A 340 18.20 -8.61 5.84
CA SER A 340 19.09 -7.46 5.96
C SER A 340 19.11 -6.93 7.38
N ASN A 341 20.28 -6.48 7.88
CA ASN A 341 20.37 -5.92 9.22
C ASN A 341 19.75 -4.52 9.30
N ASN A 342 19.94 -3.70 8.27
CA ASN A 342 19.46 -2.32 8.21
C ASN A 342 18.56 -2.09 6.98
N PRO A 343 17.32 -2.64 6.96
CA PRO A 343 16.39 -2.42 5.86
C PRO A 343 15.89 -0.96 5.86
N PRO A 344 15.60 -0.38 4.68
CA PRO A 344 15.04 0.96 4.60
C PRO A 344 13.60 0.99 5.12
N LEU A 345 13.13 2.17 5.55
CA LEU A 345 11.71 2.35 5.87
C LEU A 345 10.83 2.25 4.61
N ARG A 346 11.32 2.72 3.47
CA ARG A 346 10.58 2.69 2.18
C ARG A 346 11.40 2.00 1.11
N LEU A 347 10.79 0.99 0.48
CA LEU A 347 11.39 0.26 -0.65
C LEU A 347 10.45 0.33 -1.86
N LEU A 348 10.90 1.04 -2.90
CA LEU A 348 10.17 1.18 -4.15
C LEU A 348 10.64 0.09 -5.13
N LEU A 349 9.70 -0.65 -5.68
CA LEU A 349 9.95 -1.75 -6.61
C LEU A 349 9.50 -1.37 -8.02
N GLY A 350 10.46 -1.15 -8.90
CA GLY A 350 10.25 -0.73 -10.28
C GLY A 350 10.47 0.76 -10.49
N SER A 351 10.87 1.12 -11.72
CA SER A 351 11.16 2.51 -12.13
C SER A 351 9.94 3.42 -11.98
N GLU A 352 8.76 2.91 -12.31
CA GLU A 352 7.50 3.64 -12.19
C GLU A 352 7.25 4.15 -10.76
N ALA A 353 7.42 3.29 -9.76
CA ALA A 353 7.24 3.68 -8.36
C ALA A 353 8.27 4.74 -7.94
N VAL A 354 9.51 4.61 -8.41
CA VAL A 354 10.59 5.57 -8.13
C VAL A 354 10.28 6.93 -8.75
N GLU A 355 9.92 6.97 -10.03
CA GLU A 355 9.61 8.24 -10.71
C GLU A 355 8.36 8.90 -10.13
N THR A 356 7.32 8.13 -9.79
CA THR A 356 6.14 8.66 -9.12
C THR A 356 6.47 9.32 -7.77
N MET A 357 7.31 8.69 -6.96
CA MET A 357 7.75 9.25 -5.68
C MET A 357 8.56 10.54 -5.89
N ARG A 358 9.51 10.52 -6.81
CA ARG A 358 10.33 11.71 -7.13
C ARG A 358 9.48 12.89 -7.58
N GLU A 359 8.54 12.63 -8.48
CA GLU A 359 7.66 13.67 -9.00
C GLU A 359 6.75 14.24 -7.91
N LYS A 360 6.18 13.39 -7.05
CA LYS A 360 5.37 13.84 -5.92
C LYS A 360 6.16 14.70 -4.94
N LEU A 361 7.40 14.30 -4.61
CA LEU A 361 8.27 15.08 -3.73
C LEU A 361 8.64 16.42 -4.36
N ARG A 362 8.95 16.46 -5.66
CA ARG A 362 9.24 17.70 -6.40
C ARG A 362 8.06 18.65 -6.33
N GLN A 363 6.85 18.21 -6.70
CA GLN A 363 5.63 18.99 -6.65
C GLN A 363 5.33 19.53 -5.24
N THR A 364 5.53 18.69 -4.22
CA THR A 364 5.28 19.11 -2.83
C THR A 364 6.29 20.17 -2.38
N ILE A 365 7.56 20.05 -2.78
CA ILE A 365 8.58 21.06 -2.46
C ILE A 365 8.25 22.37 -3.17
N GLU A 366 7.89 22.34 -4.46
CA GLU A 366 7.49 23.54 -5.23
C GLU A 366 6.29 24.23 -4.57
N GLU A 367 5.27 23.48 -4.19
CA GLU A 367 4.09 24.01 -3.51
C GLU A 367 4.44 24.68 -2.17
N VAL A 368 5.32 24.05 -1.38
CA VAL A 368 5.80 24.65 -0.11
C VAL A 368 6.60 25.93 -0.38
N GLU A 369 7.49 25.94 -1.35
CA GLU A 369 8.30 27.12 -1.69
C GLU A 369 7.43 28.29 -2.20
N ASP A 370 6.40 27.97 -3.02
CA ASP A 370 5.48 28.99 -3.57
C ASP A 370 4.65 29.71 -2.48
N TRP A 371 4.37 29.03 -1.36
CA TRP A 371 3.51 29.57 -0.30
C TRP A 371 4.23 29.91 1.01
N LYS A 372 5.52 29.60 1.17
CA LYS A 372 6.28 29.86 2.40
C LYS A 372 6.26 31.33 2.86
N PHE A 373 6.18 32.26 1.94
CA PHE A 373 6.18 33.70 2.23
C PHE A 373 5.03 34.16 3.13
N LEU A 374 3.92 33.39 3.19
CA LEU A 374 2.81 33.71 4.07
C LEU A 374 3.17 33.66 5.56
N PHE A 375 4.23 32.93 5.92
CA PHE A 375 4.60 32.69 7.32
C PHE A 375 6.03 33.13 7.67
N THR A 376 6.86 33.46 6.67
CA THR A 376 8.27 33.86 6.91
C THR A 376 8.50 35.36 6.85
N GLY A 377 7.49 36.15 6.52
CA GLY A 377 7.60 37.59 6.28
C GLY A 377 7.76 38.49 7.52
N ASP A 378 7.55 37.99 8.74
CA ASP A 378 7.48 38.82 9.95
C ASP A 378 8.56 38.49 11.02
N ALA A 379 9.51 37.61 10.73
CA ALA A 379 10.48 37.15 11.74
C ALA A 379 11.89 37.75 11.62
N ASP A 380 12.19 38.49 10.54
CA ASP A 380 13.58 39.02 10.31
C ASP A 380 13.75 40.54 10.50
N ASP A 381 12.74 41.27 11.00
CA ASP A 381 12.82 42.67 11.34
C ASP A 381 12.85 42.92 12.88
N GLY A 382 13.69 42.16 13.60
CA GLY A 382 13.89 42.34 15.04
C GLY A 382 15.35 42.25 15.44
#